data_a44e72ed27d1cbea89d1ca980bcc12cf
#
_entry.id   a44e72ed27d1cbea89d1ca980bcc12cf
#
_cell.length_a   1.000
_cell.length_b   1.000
_cell.length_c   1.000
_cell.angle_alpha   90.00
_cell.angle_beta   90.00
_cell.angle_gamma   90.00
#
_symmetry.space_group_name_H-M   'P 1'
#
loop_
_entity.id
_entity.type
_entity.pdbx_description
1 polymer ?
#
loop_
_entity_poly.entity_id
_entity_poly.type
_entity_poly.pdbx_seq_one_letter_code
_entity_poly.pdbx_strand_id
1 'polypeptide(L)'
;MNSRAYVGLGANLGADLSTTLTRAALSFEAMPGTSVVALSSVWRSAPVDAQGPDFLNAVIALDTSLEPLELLDALQAIEQAHGRERPYRNAPRTLDLDLLLYGDLVLDTPRLTLPHPRLGERAFVLLPLLEIAPELAHLALGEGWRDQRIERLGPLSL
;
A
#
# COMPACT_ATOMS: atom_id res chain seq x y z
N MET A 1 18.97 4.71 -13.23
CA MET A 1 17.92 5.75 -13.15
C MET A 1 16.87 5.34 -12.14
N ASN A 2 16.46 6.28 -11.33
CA ASN A 2 15.41 6.00 -10.32
C ASN A 2 14.04 6.30 -10.90
N SER A 3 13.07 5.49 -10.50
CA SER A 3 11.67 5.68 -10.85
C SER A 3 10.87 5.94 -9.57
N ARG A 4 9.80 6.74 -9.71
CA ARG A 4 8.88 7.00 -8.62
C ARG A 4 7.86 5.88 -8.56
N ALA A 5 7.81 5.17 -7.43
CA ALA A 5 6.83 4.11 -7.21
C ALA A 5 5.93 4.47 -6.03
N TYR A 6 4.70 3.99 -6.06
CA TYR A 6 3.74 4.18 -4.98
C TYR A 6 3.29 2.82 -4.50
N VAL A 7 3.35 2.61 -3.19
CA VAL A 7 3.01 1.34 -2.55
C VAL A 7 1.89 1.57 -1.55
N GLY A 8 0.83 0.78 -1.67
CA GLY A 8 -0.26 0.76 -0.70
C GLY A 8 0.05 -0.23 0.41
N LEU A 9 -0.17 0.19 1.65
CA LEU A 9 0.00 -0.65 2.83
C LEU A 9 -1.35 -0.81 3.51
N GLY A 10 -1.67 -2.03 3.91
CA GLY A 10 -2.88 -2.33 4.67
C GLY A 10 -2.58 -3.35 5.75
N ALA A 11 -3.20 -3.17 6.92
CA ALA A 11 -3.07 -4.10 8.04
C ALA A 11 -4.40 -4.17 8.80
N ASN A 12 -4.90 -5.37 9.08
CA ASN A 12 -6.18 -5.53 9.76
C ASN A 12 -6.15 -6.46 10.97
N LEU A 13 -4.98 -6.94 11.34
CA LEU A 13 -4.82 -7.79 12.51
C LEU A 13 -3.52 -7.46 13.23
N GLY A 14 -3.50 -7.78 14.51
CA GLY A 14 -2.37 -7.53 15.37
C GLY A 14 -2.71 -6.52 16.45
N ALA A 15 -2.00 -6.58 17.55
CA ALA A 15 -2.25 -5.72 18.70
C ALA A 15 -1.87 -4.26 18.43
N ASP A 16 -0.96 -4.03 17.47
CA ASP A 16 -0.45 -2.68 17.17
C ASP A 16 -0.24 -2.53 15.67
N LEU A 17 -1.33 -2.20 14.97
CA LEU A 17 -1.31 -2.03 13.52
C LEU A 17 -0.46 -0.85 13.09
N SER A 18 -0.43 0.23 13.88
CA SER A 18 0.41 1.39 13.56
C SER A 18 1.89 1.03 13.59
N THR A 19 2.33 0.22 14.56
CA THR A 19 3.71 -0.27 14.62
C THR A 19 4.03 -1.14 13.41
N THR A 20 3.09 -1.99 12.99
CA THR A 20 3.28 -2.82 11.80
C THR A 20 3.53 -1.97 10.56
N LEU A 21 2.73 -0.91 10.36
CA LEU A 21 2.90 -0.02 9.22
C LEU A 21 4.23 0.74 9.29
N THR A 22 4.64 1.18 10.49
CA THR A 22 5.91 1.86 10.67
C THR A 22 7.09 0.94 10.35
N ARG A 23 7.04 -0.30 10.79
CA ARG A 23 8.09 -1.29 10.49
C ARG A 23 8.18 -1.57 8.99
N ALA A 24 7.05 -1.65 8.31
CA ALA A 24 7.03 -1.84 6.87
C ALA A 24 7.70 -0.65 6.17
N ALA A 25 7.40 0.58 6.59
CA ALA A 25 8.00 1.77 6.02
C ALA A 25 9.52 1.78 6.23
N LEU A 26 9.99 1.39 7.42
CA LEU A 26 11.42 1.26 7.69
C LEU A 26 12.08 0.20 6.81
N SER A 27 11.36 -0.90 6.53
CA SER A 27 11.86 -1.93 5.63
C SER A 27 12.09 -1.38 4.22
N PHE A 28 11.25 -0.45 3.77
CA PHE A 28 11.44 0.17 2.45
C PHE A 28 12.72 1.00 2.40
N GLU A 29 13.05 1.73 3.49
CA GLU A 29 14.31 2.47 3.55
C GLU A 29 15.53 1.56 3.47
N ALA A 30 15.39 0.32 3.92
CA ALA A 30 16.49 -0.65 3.91
C ALA A 30 16.65 -1.38 2.56
N MET A 31 15.71 -1.21 1.62
CA MET A 31 15.82 -1.86 0.32
C MET A 31 16.94 -1.23 -0.52
N PRO A 32 17.73 -2.06 -1.24
CA PRO A 32 18.83 -1.51 -2.06
C PRO A 32 18.30 -0.57 -3.15
N GLY A 33 19.05 0.52 -3.38
CA GLY A 33 18.71 1.48 -4.42
C GLY A 33 17.36 2.18 -4.27
N THR A 34 16.81 2.19 -3.04
CA THR A 34 15.46 2.67 -2.78
C THR A 34 15.47 3.63 -1.59
N SER A 35 14.71 4.70 -1.71
CA SER A 35 14.49 5.65 -0.61
C SER A 35 13.02 6.02 -0.53
N VAL A 36 12.55 6.27 0.70
CA VAL A 36 11.21 6.79 0.95
C VAL A 36 11.21 8.28 0.71
N VAL A 37 10.32 8.78 -0.14
CA VAL A 37 10.25 10.21 -0.47
C VAL A 37 9.01 10.89 0.09
N ALA A 38 7.95 10.15 0.37
CA ALA A 38 6.75 10.71 0.98
C ALA A 38 5.97 9.62 1.70
N LEU A 39 5.31 10.01 2.79
CA LEU A 39 4.46 9.13 3.60
C LEU A 39 3.09 9.78 3.72
N SER A 40 2.04 9.01 3.44
CA SER A 40 0.68 9.49 3.73
C SER A 40 0.41 9.40 5.23
N SER A 41 -0.71 9.98 5.65
CA SER A 41 -1.26 9.68 6.97
C SER A 41 -1.71 8.23 7.02
N VAL A 42 -1.98 7.74 8.22
CA VAL A 42 -2.66 6.46 8.45
C VAL A 42 -4.17 6.72 8.36
N TRP A 43 -4.86 5.91 7.59
CA TRP A 43 -6.30 5.99 7.40
C TRP A 43 -6.94 4.70 7.88
N ARG A 44 -8.11 4.80 8.48
CA ARG A 44 -8.89 3.63 8.90
C ARG A 44 -10.07 3.43 7.96
N SER A 45 -10.23 2.22 7.45
CA SER A 45 -11.34 1.87 6.57
C SER A 45 -12.07 0.62 7.07
N ALA A 46 -13.39 0.58 6.83
CA ALA A 46 -14.17 -0.61 7.08
C ALA A 46 -13.87 -1.64 5.98
N PRO A 47 -13.95 -2.97 6.31
CA PRO A 47 -13.79 -3.99 5.28
C PRO A 47 -14.83 -3.84 4.19
N VAL A 48 -14.40 -3.93 2.91
CA VAL A 48 -15.32 -3.93 1.77
C VAL A 48 -15.81 -5.35 1.55
N ASP A 49 -17.13 -5.54 1.58
CA ASP A 49 -17.78 -6.84 1.36
C ASP A 49 -17.28 -7.95 2.30
N ALA A 50 -16.77 -7.57 3.47
CA ALA A 50 -16.26 -8.52 4.44
C ALA A 50 -16.68 -8.13 5.85
N GLN A 51 -16.73 -9.11 6.74
CA GLN A 51 -16.89 -8.90 8.16
C GLN A 51 -15.52 -8.99 8.81
N GLY A 52 -15.33 -8.24 9.87
CA GLY A 52 -14.08 -8.29 10.62
C GLY A 52 -13.64 -6.90 11.06
N PRO A 53 -12.46 -6.82 11.66
CA PRO A 53 -11.94 -5.53 12.11
C PRO A 53 -11.63 -4.59 10.96
N ASP A 54 -11.64 -3.29 11.26
CA ASP A 54 -11.24 -2.27 10.30
C ASP A 54 -9.79 -2.44 9.90
N PHE A 55 -9.47 -1.94 8.69
CA PHE A 55 -8.10 -1.89 8.18
C PHE A 55 -7.47 -0.55 8.55
N LEU A 56 -6.16 -0.57 8.79
CA LEU A 56 -5.35 0.63 8.73
C LEU A 56 -4.61 0.65 7.40
N ASN A 57 -4.59 1.80 6.74
CA ASN A 57 -4.05 1.94 5.39
C ASN A 57 -3.15 3.16 5.30
N ALA A 58 -2.14 3.08 4.44
CA ALA A 58 -1.27 4.19 4.10
C ALA A 58 -0.74 4.00 2.69
N VAL A 59 -0.22 5.06 2.10
CA VAL A 59 0.50 4.98 0.83
C VAL A 59 1.85 5.63 1.02
N ILE A 60 2.88 5.00 0.47
CA ILE A 60 4.25 5.49 0.55
C ILE A 60 4.80 5.67 -0.86
N ALA A 61 5.42 6.81 -1.10
CA ALA A 61 6.11 7.06 -2.35
C ALA A 61 7.58 6.72 -2.19
N LEU A 62 8.12 6.00 -3.15
CA LEU A 62 9.51 5.56 -3.20
C LEU A 62 10.20 6.10 -4.44
N ASP A 63 11.50 6.42 -4.32
CA ASP A 63 12.39 6.49 -5.47
C ASP A 63 13.22 5.22 -5.46
N THR A 64 13.23 4.49 -6.57
CA THR A 64 13.90 3.19 -6.62
C THR A 64 14.59 2.96 -7.96
N SER A 65 15.74 2.29 -7.90
CA SER A 65 16.45 1.80 -9.10
C SER A 65 16.09 0.34 -9.37
N LEU A 66 15.28 -0.31 -8.53
CA LEU A 66 14.85 -1.68 -8.77
C LEU A 66 13.88 -1.71 -9.97
N GLU A 67 13.97 -2.76 -10.75
CA GLU A 67 13.00 -3.00 -11.82
C GLU A 67 11.64 -3.38 -11.19
N PRO A 68 10.51 -3.22 -11.92
CA PRO A 68 9.19 -3.46 -11.32
C PRO A 68 9.04 -4.84 -10.66
N LEU A 69 9.51 -5.90 -11.31
CA LEU A 69 9.38 -7.25 -10.72
C LEU A 69 10.35 -7.47 -9.56
N GLU A 70 11.52 -6.84 -9.58
CA GLU A 70 12.44 -6.86 -8.44
C GLU A 70 11.81 -6.15 -7.22
N LEU A 71 11.16 -5.01 -7.47
CA LEU A 71 10.47 -4.30 -6.41
C LEU A 71 9.31 -5.14 -5.86
N LEU A 72 8.54 -5.77 -6.74
CA LEU A 72 7.46 -6.66 -6.32
C LEU A 72 7.98 -7.79 -5.44
N ASP A 73 9.10 -8.42 -5.84
CA ASP A 73 9.72 -9.50 -5.05
C ASP A 73 10.14 -8.99 -3.66
N ALA A 74 10.71 -7.79 -3.58
CA ALA A 74 11.09 -7.20 -2.31
C ALA A 74 9.88 -6.93 -1.41
N LEU A 75 8.79 -6.42 -1.99
CA LEU A 75 7.56 -6.19 -1.24
C LEU A 75 6.96 -7.50 -0.72
N GLN A 76 6.96 -8.54 -1.54
CA GLN A 76 6.46 -9.85 -1.12
C GLN A 76 7.32 -10.44 0.01
N ALA A 77 8.63 -10.23 -0.02
CA ALA A 77 9.51 -10.67 1.06
C ALA A 77 9.18 -9.96 2.38
N ILE A 78 8.86 -8.68 2.32
CA ILE A 78 8.44 -7.92 3.50
C ILE A 78 7.11 -8.45 4.04
N GLU A 79 6.14 -8.71 3.16
CA GLU A 79 4.87 -9.31 3.57
C GLU A 79 5.09 -10.66 4.28
N GLN A 80 5.94 -11.50 3.72
CA GLN A 80 6.22 -12.81 4.31
C GLN A 80 6.86 -12.69 5.68
N ALA A 81 7.76 -11.72 5.85
CA ALA A 81 8.39 -11.48 7.15
C ALA A 81 7.36 -11.09 8.22
N HIS A 82 6.33 -10.33 7.84
CA HIS A 82 5.26 -9.91 8.76
C HIS A 82 4.13 -10.92 8.90
N GLY A 83 3.96 -11.81 7.93
CA GLY A 83 2.89 -12.82 7.92
C GLY A 83 3.34 -14.23 8.26
N ARG A 84 4.59 -14.38 8.70
CA ARG A 84 5.22 -15.69 8.89
C ARG A 84 4.54 -16.55 9.95
N GLU A 85 3.84 -15.94 10.91
CA GLU A 85 3.25 -16.64 12.03
C GLU A 85 1.78 -16.98 11.84
N ARG A 86 1.33 -17.13 10.60
CA ARG A 86 -0.04 -17.57 10.36
C ARG A 86 -0.24 -18.97 10.94
N PRO A 87 -1.16 -19.13 11.89
CA PRO A 87 -1.34 -20.41 12.57
C PRO A 87 -2.07 -21.45 11.72
N TYR A 88 -2.73 -21.06 10.63
CA TYR A 88 -3.48 -21.97 9.77
C TYR A 88 -3.63 -21.37 8.38
N ARG A 89 -3.98 -22.21 7.42
CA ARG A 89 -4.25 -21.81 6.04
C ARG A 89 -5.41 -20.81 5.98
N ASN A 90 -5.25 -19.78 5.17
CA ASN A 90 -6.21 -18.70 5.01
C ASN A 90 -6.38 -17.83 6.28
N ALA A 91 -5.46 -17.92 7.21
CA ALA A 91 -5.45 -16.98 8.34
C ALA A 91 -5.30 -15.55 7.79
N PRO A 92 -5.97 -14.55 8.40
CA PRO A 92 -5.87 -13.16 7.94
C PRO A 92 -4.43 -12.67 7.95
N ARG A 93 -4.08 -11.85 6.97
CA ARG A 93 -2.74 -11.27 6.87
C ARG A 93 -2.60 -10.10 7.81
N THR A 94 -1.42 -9.98 8.43
CA THR A 94 -1.10 -8.84 9.27
C THR A 94 -0.66 -7.63 8.45
N LEU A 95 -0.18 -7.85 7.23
CA LEU A 95 0.31 -6.79 6.35
C LEU A 95 0.09 -7.16 4.89
N ASP A 96 -0.53 -6.26 4.14
CA ASP A 96 -0.64 -6.35 2.69
C ASP A 96 0.11 -5.17 2.06
N LEU A 97 0.91 -5.46 1.05
CA LEU A 97 1.65 -4.46 0.28
C LEU A 97 1.29 -4.59 -1.18
N ASP A 98 0.80 -3.50 -1.78
CA ASP A 98 0.44 -3.47 -3.20
C ASP A 98 1.27 -2.45 -3.94
N LEU A 99 1.93 -2.86 -5.01
CA LEU A 99 2.56 -1.92 -5.92
C LEU A 99 1.47 -1.27 -6.76
N LEU A 100 1.27 0.02 -6.56
CA LEU A 100 0.16 0.77 -7.19
C LEU A 100 0.56 1.38 -8.50
N LEU A 101 1.72 2.01 -8.55
CA LEU A 101 2.25 2.74 -9.69
C LEU A 101 3.77 2.61 -9.71
N TYR A 102 4.32 2.63 -10.92
CA TYR A 102 5.77 2.65 -11.13
C TYR A 102 6.04 3.62 -12.28
N GLY A 103 6.28 4.89 -11.92
CA GLY A 103 6.36 5.96 -12.91
C GLY A 103 5.12 5.98 -13.80
N ASP A 104 5.32 6.11 -15.09
CA ASP A 104 4.24 6.08 -16.09
C ASP A 104 4.10 4.69 -16.75
N LEU A 105 4.74 3.68 -16.18
CA LEU A 105 4.76 2.34 -16.77
C LEU A 105 3.38 1.71 -16.78
N VAL A 106 3.01 1.18 -17.94
CA VAL A 106 1.81 0.36 -18.10
C VAL A 106 2.28 -1.07 -18.30
N LEU A 107 1.82 -1.97 -17.48
CA LEU A 107 2.23 -3.37 -17.50
C LEU A 107 1.02 -4.26 -17.29
N ASP A 108 0.92 -5.31 -18.07
CA ASP A 108 -0.17 -6.27 -17.94
C ASP A 108 0.40 -7.69 -18.09
N THR A 109 0.83 -8.24 -16.94
CA THR A 109 1.42 -9.58 -16.89
C THR A 109 0.71 -10.40 -15.81
N PRO A 110 0.84 -11.74 -15.83
CA PRO A 110 0.23 -12.57 -14.79
C PRO A 110 0.68 -12.23 -13.36
N ARG A 111 1.91 -11.75 -13.19
CA ARG A 111 2.43 -11.41 -11.88
C ARG A 111 2.11 -9.99 -11.44
N LEU A 112 2.01 -9.06 -12.37
CA LEU A 112 1.97 -7.64 -12.05
C LEU A 112 1.22 -6.87 -13.13
N THR A 113 0.21 -6.11 -12.72
CA THR A 113 -0.51 -5.17 -13.58
C THR A 113 -0.33 -3.76 -13.03
N LEU A 114 0.10 -2.84 -13.88
CA LEU A 114 0.30 -1.43 -13.53
C LEU A 114 -0.40 -0.53 -14.54
N PRO A 115 -1.09 0.53 -14.11
CA PRO A 115 -1.44 0.83 -12.72
C PRO A 115 -2.25 -0.30 -12.09
N HIS A 116 -2.22 -0.38 -10.75
CA HIS A 116 -2.98 -1.42 -10.04
C HIS A 116 -4.44 -1.36 -10.49
N PRO A 117 -5.05 -2.52 -10.86
CA PRO A 117 -6.36 -2.51 -11.52
C PRO A 117 -7.51 -1.95 -10.67
N ARG A 118 -7.40 -1.98 -9.35
CA ARG A 118 -8.45 -1.48 -8.47
C ARG A 118 -8.11 -0.15 -7.80
N LEU A 119 -6.99 0.47 -8.19
CA LEU A 119 -6.52 1.71 -7.58
C LEU A 119 -7.60 2.80 -7.61
N GLY A 120 -8.28 2.96 -8.73
CA GLY A 120 -9.26 4.03 -8.91
C GLY A 120 -10.62 3.80 -8.26
N GLU A 121 -10.85 2.62 -7.68
CA GLU A 121 -12.13 2.23 -7.10
C GLU A 121 -12.14 2.19 -5.58
N ARG A 122 -10.97 2.28 -4.93
CA ARG A 122 -10.83 2.05 -3.49
C ARG A 122 -10.44 3.33 -2.77
N ALA A 123 -11.33 3.81 -1.89
CA ALA A 123 -11.05 5.01 -1.09
C ALA A 123 -9.80 4.82 -0.22
N PHE A 124 -9.58 3.61 0.32
CA PHE A 124 -8.44 3.35 1.18
C PHE A 124 -7.10 3.34 0.43
N VAL A 125 -7.11 3.39 -0.88
CA VAL A 125 -5.95 3.61 -1.74
C VAL A 125 -5.93 5.06 -2.23
N LEU A 126 -7.04 5.54 -2.76
CA LEU A 126 -7.12 6.86 -3.37
C LEU A 126 -6.86 8.00 -2.40
N LEU A 127 -7.49 7.99 -1.22
CA LEU A 127 -7.37 9.10 -0.30
C LEU A 127 -5.94 9.26 0.25
N PRO A 128 -5.28 8.17 0.71
CA PRO A 128 -3.87 8.30 1.09
C PRO A 128 -2.96 8.69 -0.08
N LEU A 129 -3.22 8.14 -1.27
CA LEU A 129 -2.43 8.46 -2.46
C LEU A 129 -2.54 9.94 -2.82
N LEU A 130 -3.76 10.48 -2.86
CA LEU A 130 -3.99 11.86 -3.24
C LEU A 130 -3.50 12.84 -2.17
N GLU A 131 -3.35 12.39 -0.94
CA GLU A 131 -2.76 13.19 0.12
C GLU A 131 -1.30 13.54 -0.20
N ILE A 132 -0.54 12.61 -0.78
CA ILE A 132 0.88 12.81 -1.09
C ILE A 132 1.13 13.09 -2.57
N ALA A 133 0.13 12.86 -3.44
CA ALA A 133 0.26 13.06 -4.88
C ALA A 133 -1.06 13.54 -5.47
N PRO A 134 -1.49 14.78 -5.13
CA PRO A 134 -2.79 15.29 -5.59
C PRO A 134 -2.91 15.38 -7.11
N GLU A 135 -1.79 15.46 -7.83
CA GLU A 135 -1.76 15.46 -9.30
C GLU A 135 -2.27 14.16 -9.92
N LEU A 136 -2.42 13.12 -9.12
CA LEU A 136 -2.91 11.82 -9.59
C LEU A 136 -4.44 11.67 -9.48
N ALA A 137 -5.17 12.75 -9.21
CA ALA A 137 -6.63 12.71 -9.04
C ALA A 137 -7.36 12.14 -10.26
N HIS A 138 -6.77 12.24 -11.45
CA HIS A 138 -7.36 11.68 -12.67
C HIS A 138 -7.47 10.16 -12.66
N LEU A 139 -6.78 9.49 -11.74
CA LEU A 139 -6.83 8.02 -11.62
C LEU A 139 -8.09 7.53 -10.90
N ALA A 140 -8.83 8.41 -10.22
CA ALA A 140 -10.09 8.04 -9.58
C ALA A 140 -11.12 7.66 -10.63
N LEU A 141 -11.79 6.52 -10.42
CA LEU A 141 -12.78 5.98 -11.35
C LEU A 141 -14.18 6.12 -10.76
N GLY A 142 -15.02 6.92 -11.45
CA GLY A 142 -16.41 7.12 -11.02
C GLY A 142 -16.52 7.77 -9.65
N GLU A 143 -17.63 7.52 -8.98
CA GLU A 143 -17.97 8.15 -7.71
C GLU A 143 -18.17 7.12 -6.57
N GLY A 144 -18.16 5.82 -6.88
CA GLY A 144 -18.45 4.77 -5.90
C GLY A 144 -17.51 4.76 -4.70
N TRP A 145 -16.26 5.16 -4.90
CA TRP A 145 -15.28 5.19 -3.81
C TRP A 145 -15.65 6.24 -2.74
N ARG A 146 -16.42 7.27 -3.09
CA ARG A 146 -16.82 8.33 -2.16
C ARG A 146 -17.78 7.84 -1.08
N ASP A 147 -18.48 6.74 -1.34
CA ASP A 147 -19.41 6.15 -0.37
C ASP A 147 -18.74 5.17 0.57
N GLN A 148 -17.48 4.87 0.37
CA GLN A 148 -16.74 3.95 1.23
C GLN A 148 -16.35 4.64 2.53
N ARG A 149 -16.51 3.90 3.62
CA ARG A 149 -16.28 4.43 4.96
C ARG A 149 -14.78 4.46 5.26
N ILE A 150 -14.25 5.66 5.46
CA ILE A 150 -12.83 5.87 5.70
C ILE A 150 -12.61 7.12 6.54
N GLU A 151 -11.59 7.08 7.41
CA GLU A 151 -11.27 8.16 8.33
C GLU A 151 -9.76 8.34 8.43
N ARG A 152 -9.30 9.58 8.34
CA ARG A 152 -7.89 9.92 8.54
C ARG A 152 -7.58 9.93 10.02
N LEU A 153 -6.55 9.17 10.45
CA LEU A 153 -6.16 9.08 11.85
C LEU A 153 -5.01 10.01 12.21
N GLY A 154 -4.04 10.21 11.32
CA GLY A 154 -2.89 11.05 11.60
C GLY A 154 -1.65 10.57 10.85
N PRO A 155 -0.52 11.29 11.03
CA PRO A 155 0.69 10.98 10.25
C PRO A 155 1.29 9.63 10.60
N LEU A 156 1.87 8.98 9.58
CA LEU A 156 2.72 7.81 9.76
C LEU A 156 4.12 8.30 10.13
N SER A 157 4.68 7.79 11.21
CA SER A 157 5.99 8.19 11.70
C SER A 157 7.04 7.12 11.43
N LEU A 158 8.23 7.57 11.09
CA LEU A 158 9.41 6.70 11.01
C LEU A 158 10.34 6.93 12.18
#